data_fa4499083f24a432b49c892add77f361
#
_entry.id   fa4499083f24a432b49c892add77f361
#
_cell.length_a   1.000
_cell.length_b   1.000
_cell.length_c   1.000
_cell.angle_alpha   90.00
_cell.angle_beta   90.00
_cell.angle_gamma   90.00
#
_symmetry.space_group_name_H-M   'P 1'
#
loop_
_entity.id
_entity.type
_entity.pdbx_description
1 polymer ?
#
loop_
_entity_poly.entity_id
_entity_poly.type
_entity_poly.pdbx_seq_one_letter_code
_entity_poly.pdbx_strand_id
1 'polypeptide(L)'
;MSDGVEGNDERRRTGDAAVPEPQEVPEPRPGEAEPAAEPEPATLVKTGAADRTEARAGAKADEPGTGEADDADPDASGTPAEAPPDSPDAPDAPDDPDDGSDGIRYERLPDPPPPILDGVRARPPAPPGLATLVAAAVTALLSGLLLGDGLAVNALILALPLAAAAWFAARQAGRRPRRSSLCWGAGGLALLAVPVWSDAEWPTLLAVLAAAGLGALALHGCRKWSGVLLAPLGLVLAVRRAVVWGWRGVRERTAGGEKDLGPLLRSVLVAVVLLVVFGGLFAAADQAFADLLGSLVPDVDGGSGVPWRLFLALLGLAAALAVAHTAAAPTRWDGLGPGPGRARGRVEWALPLVLLDLLFAAFVAVQAAVLLRGEDVVHAGNGLTYSEYAREGFWQLLFATVLTLAVISVAVRVAPRSGPRDRLLVRAVLGTLCLLTLVVVASAVRRMDLYMGEYGLTRLRLSVVAMELLLGVVVLLILAAGVFGARLLPRAVLASAAVAVLAFGLASPDKLIAKSNLAAHRDGRTLDLGYLSGLSADAVPALDRLDEPLRSCALRSIAVPDAPWYATSLSQARAHEILTARPVLDHPCRDILTDDIYPSVR
;
A
#
# COMPACT_ATOMS: atom_id res chain seq x y z
N MET A 1 -36.40 -27.50 -81.68
CA MET A 1 -36.61 -26.32 -82.52
C MET A 1 -35.51 -25.39 -82.01
N SER A 2 -34.36 -25.50 -82.61
CA SER A 2 -33.83 -24.85 -83.82
C SER A 2 -33.63 -23.36 -83.50
N ASP A 3 -32.57 -22.79 -83.57
CA ASP A 3 -31.40 -22.61 -84.40
C ASP A 3 -30.71 -21.36 -83.85
N GLY A 4 -29.49 -21.13 -83.78
CA GLY A 4 -28.43 -21.29 -84.72
C GLY A 4 -27.67 -20.00 -84.89
N VAL A 5 -26.38 -20.15 -85.03
CA VAL A 5 -25.50 -19.44 -85.97
C VAL A 5 -24.80 -18.15 -85.43
N GLU A 6 -23.47 -18.32 -85.18
CA GLU A 6 -22.32 -17.78 -85.96
C GLU A 6 -22.24 -16.24 -86.02
N GLY A 7 -21.13 -15.67 -85.68
CA GLY A 7 -19.76 -15.71 -86.13
C GLY A 7 -19.26 -14.29 -86.30
N ASN A 8 -18.12 -13.96 -85.95
CA ASN A 8 -17.08 -13.38 -86.80
C ASN A 8 -16.04 -12.57 -86.04
N ASP A 9 -14.92 -13.02 -86.08
CA ASP A 9 -13.55 -12.58 -86.14
C ASP A 9 -13.37 -11.17 -86.71
N GLU A 10 -12.63 -10.26 -86.04
CA GLU A 10 -11.69 -9.38 -86.72
C GLU A 10 -10.68 -8.73 -85.76
N ARG A 11 -9.47 -9.14 -86.00
CA ARG A 11 -8.19 -8.62 -85.51
C ARG A 11 -8.07 -7.11 -85.69
N ARG A 12 -7.47 -6.41 -84.74
CA ARG A 12 -6.39 -5.47 -85.04
C ARG A 12 -5.44 -5.25 -83.87
N ARG A 13 -4.18 -5.40 -84.20
CA ARG A 13 -2.93 -5.10 -83.52
C ARG A 13 -2.83 -3.63 -83.11
N THR A 14 -2.12 -3.40 -82.06
CA THR A 14 -0.98 -2.46 -81.77
C THR A 14 -1.21 -1.89 -80.38
N GLY A 15 -0.25 -1.98 -79.51
CA GLY A 15 0.85 -1.22 -79.15
C GLY A 15 1.38 -1.63 -77.77
N ASP A 16 2.58 -2.12 -77.75
CA ASP A 16 3.40 -2.29 -76.57
C ASP A 16 3.59 -0.96 -75.84
N ALA A 17 3.29 -0.94 -74.53
CA ALA A 17 3.86 0.02 -73.60
C ALA A 17 4.32 -0.77 -72.36
N ALA A 18 5.62 -0.87 -72.26
CA ALA A 18 6.33 -1.55 -71.17
C ALA A 18 5.98 -0.92 -69.81
N VAL A 19 5.59 -1.79 -68.87
CA VAL A 19 5.49 -1.49 -67.44
C VAL A 19 6.92 -1.61 -66.86
N PRO A 20 7.46 -0.61 -66.13
CA PRO A 20 8.76 -0.75 -65.52
C PRO A 20 8.65 -1.64 -64.26
N GLU A 21 9.57 -2.60 -64.17
CA GLU A 21 9.80 -3.48 -63.00
C GLU A 21 10.07 -2.67 -61.73
N PRO A 22 9.62 -3.14 -60.58
CA PRO A 22 10.00 -2.55 -59.31
C PRO A 22 11.48 -2.84 -59.00
N GLN A 23 12.26 -1.80 -58.72
CA GLN A 23 13.62 -1.88 -58.25
C GLN A 23 13.65 -2.58 -56.88
N GLU A 24 14.38 -3.70 -56.82
CA GLU A 24 14.82 -4.36 -55.58
C GLU A 24 15.66 -3.37 -54.75
N VAL A 25 15.22 -3.11 -53.50
CA VAL A 25 16.01 -2.46 -52.47
C VAL A 25 16.90 -3.55 -51.84
N PRO A 26 18.23 -3.35 -51.80
CA PRO A 26 19.12 -4.38 -51.25
C PRO A 26 18.97 -4.46 -49.71
N GLU A 27 18.83 -5.70 -49.22
CA GLU A 27 18.89 -6.03 -47.79
C GLU A 27 20.25 -5.61 -47.18
N PRO A 28 20.26 -5.04 -45.95
CA PRO A 28 21.50 -4.80 -45.25
C PRO A 28 22.08 -6.11 -44.69
N ARG A 29 23.36 -6.35 -44.97
CA ARG A 29 24.15 -7.47 -44.45
C ARG A 29 24.27 -7.41 -42.91
N PRO A 30 24.24 -8.54 -42.20
CA PRO A 30 24.51 -8.59 -40.78
C PRO A 30 26.01 -8.57 -40.51
N GLY A 31 26.47 -7.61 -39.69
CA GLY A 31 27.82 -7.62 -39.16
C GLY A 31 28.40 -6.22 -39.09
N GLU A 32 28.28 -5.63 -37.91
CA GLU A 32 29.25 -4.81 -37.23
C GLU A 32 28.51 -4.02 -36.14
N ALA A 33 28.49 -4.60 -34.94
CA ALA A 33 28.05 -3.91 -33.72
C ALA A 33 29.20 -3.04 -33.23
N GLU A 34 29.03 -1.73 -33.31
CA GLU A 34 29.85 -0.77 -32.57
C GLU A 34 29.52 -0.88 -31.07
N PRO A 35 30.51 -0.91 -30.17
CA PRO A 35 30.23 -1.03 -28.73
C PRO A 35 29.73 0.30 -28.18
N ALA A 36 28.57 0.24 -27.50
CA ALA A 36 28.00 1.33 -26.72
C ALA A 36 28.97 1.75 -25.61
N ALA A 37 29.25 3.03 -25.54
CA ALA A 37 30.08 3.67 -24.52
C ALA A 37 29.42 3.48 -23.13
N GLU A 38 30.21 2.90 -22.21
CA GLU A 38 29.94 2.90 -20.77
C GLU A 38 29.93 4.33 -20.21
N PRO A 39 29.04 4.69 -19.29
CA PRO A 39 29.15 5.94 -18.57
C PRO A 39 30.21 5.83 -17.48
N GLU A 40 31.21 6.71 -17.54
CA GLU A 40 32.27 6.89 -16.53
C GLU A 40 31.67 7.18 -15.13
N PRO A 41 32.28 6.65 -14.04
CA PRO A 41 31.87 6.95 -12.68
C PRO A 41 32.34 8.34 -12.24
N ALA A 42 31.43 9.12 -11.72
CA ALA A 42 31.67 10.44 -11.15
C ALA A 42 32.72 10.39 -10.04
N THR A 43 33.79 11.11 -10.26
CA THR A 43 34.92 11.33 -9.35
C THR A 43 34.49 12.15 -8.14
N LEU A 44 34.57 11.55 -6.96
CA LEU A 44 34.46 12.21 -5.66
C LEU A 44 35.67 13.16 -5.46
N VAL A 45 35.42 14.45 -5.50
CA VAL A 45 36.40 15.48 -5.13
C VAL A 45 36.50 15.50 -3.60
N LYS A 46 37.61 15.00 -3.08
CA LYS A 46 38.11 15.26 -1.72
C LYS A 46 38.61 16.70 -1.66
N THR A 47 37.93 17.58 -0.92
CA THR A 47 38.52 18.83 -0.47
C THR A 47 39.16 18.62 0.88
N GLY A 48 40.45 18.91 0.90
CA GLY A 48 41.37 18.73 2.00
C GLY A 48 41.15 19.70 3.15
N ALA A 49 41.56 19.24 4.30
CA ALA A 49 41.77 20.00 5.51
C ALA A 49 42.95 20.98 5.33
N ALA A 50 42.77 22.21 5.74
CA ALA A 50 43.86 23.15 6.03
C ALA A 50 43.62 23.75 7.42
N ASP A 51 44.47 23.30 8.27
CA ASP A 51 45.03 23.83 9.50
C ASP A 51 45.18 25.37 9.51
N ARG A 52 44.73 26.02 10.58
CA ARG A 52 45.29 27.28 11.08
C ARG A 52 44.99 27.45 12.56
N THR A 53 46.05 27.31 13.29
CA THR A 53 46.37 27.69 14.66
C THR A 53 46.28 29.22 14.89
N GLU A 54 46.12 29.57 16.20
CA GLU A 54 46.42 30.85 16.91
C GLU A 54 45.39 31.99 16.82
N ALA A 55 44.92 32.55 17.95
CA ALA A 55 45.51 33.24 19.11
C ALA A 55 44.36 33.59 20.10
N ARG A 56 44.43 33.22 21.33
CA ARG A 56 44.89 33.93 22.55
C ARG A 56 44.33 35.34 22.79
N ALA A 57 43.59 35.52 23.89
CA ALA A 57 43.50 36.56 24.93
C ALA A 57 42.08 36.59 25.49
N GLY A 58 41.75 36.45 26.74
CA GLY A 58 42.32 36.95 27.97
C GLY A 58 41.43 38.01 28.60
N ALA A 59 40.96 37.76 29.81
CA ALA A 59 40.52 38.65 30.89
C ALA A 59 39.24 38.08 31.55
N LYS A 60 39.30 37.48 32.76
CA LYS A 60 39.48 38.06 34.10
C LYS A 60 38.26 38.79 34.62
N ALA A 61 37.65 38.16 35.63
CA ALA A 61 37.30 38.63 36.99
C ALA A 61 36.16 39.65 37.09
N ASP A 62 35.17 39.32 37.93
CA ASP A 62 35.02 39.84 39.28
C ASP A 62 33.70 39.29 39.92
N GLU A 63 33.85 38.66 41.09
CA GLU A 63 32.89 38.69 42.19
C GLU A 63 33.16 40.00 42.96
N PRO A 64 32.34 40.49 43.93
CA PRO A 64 31.52 39.82 44.96
C PRO A 64 30.28 40.61 45.42
N GLY A 65 29.61 40.11 46.47
CA GLY A 65 28.76 40.89 47.42
C GLY A 65 27.47 40.20 47.84
N THR A 66 27.44 39.49 48.92
CA THR A 66 27.06 39.71 50.32
C THR A 66 25.72 40.44 50.59
N GLY A 67 24.92 39.87 51.46
CA GLY A 67 23.79 40.42 52.22
C GLY A 67 22.75 39.36 52.52
N GLU A 68 22.77 38.58 53.64
CA GLU A 68 22.23 38.90 55.00
C GLU A 68 20.80 39.49 54.93
N ALA A 69 19.80 39.08 55.59
CA ALA A 69 19.54 38.34 56.83
C ALA A 69 18.03 38.28 57.03
N ASP A 70 17.62 37.42 57.91
CA ASP A 70 16.62 37.48 58.99
C ASP A 70 15.18 36.99 58.70
N ASP A 71 14.88 36.07 59.46
CA ASP A 71 13.96 35.92 60.60
C ASP A 71 12.73 35.01 60.45
N ALA A 72 12.72 34.12 61.41
CA ALA A 72 11.64 33.67 62.29
C ALA A 72 10.96 32.32 62.00
N ASP A 73 11.38 31.38 62.84
CA ASP A 73 10.70 30.26 63.50
C ASP A 73 9.40 30.73 64.24
N PRO A 74 8.49 29.87 64.80
CA PRO A 74 8.64 28.46 65.23
C PRO A 74 7.37 27.55 65.13
N ASP A 75 7.57 26.32 65.59
CA ASP A 75 6.63 25.36 66.22
C ASP A 75 5.96 24.29 65.36
N ALA A 76 6.42 23.06 65.58
CA ALA A 76 5.64 21.97 66.22
C ALA A 76 6.40 20.65 66.29
N SER A 77 6.70 20.30 67.48
CA SER A 77 6.98 19.01 68.13
C SER A 77 6.57 17.70 67.40
N GLY A 78 7.51 16.75 67.34
CA GLY A 78 7.25 15.34 67.03
C GLY A 78 8.45 14.43 67.33
N THR A 79 8.38 13.67 68.39
CA THR A 79 9.27 12.77 69.08
C THR A 79 10.14 11.85 68.25
N PRO A 80 11.39 11.51 68.67
CA PRO A 80 12.29 10.63 67.94
C PRO A 80 12.03 9.14 68.25
N ALA A 81 12.05 8.31 67.25
CA ALA A 81 12.05 6.84 67.39
C ALA A 81 13.49 6.29 67.50
N GLU A 82 13.65 5.48 68.44
CA GLU A 82 14.77 4.74 69.04
C GLU A 82 15.58 3.91 68.02
N ALA A 83 16.91 3.98 68.11
CA ALA A 83 17.87 3.14 67.40
C ALA A 83 18.02 1.77 68.06
N PRO A 84 18.20 0.66 67.36
CA PRO A 84 18.54 -0.61 67.96
C PRO A 84 20.06 -0.78 68.20
N PRO A 85 20.46 -1.62 69.16
CA PRO A 85 21.80 -1.63 69.74
C PRO A 85 22.84 -2.40 68.93
N ASP A 86 24.10 -2.05 69.21
CA ASP A 86 25.36 -2.55 68.71
C ASP A 86 25.49 -4.11 68.73
N SER A 87 26.04 -4.67 67.67
CA SER A 87 26.58 -6.04 67.60
C SER A 87 28.11 -6.00 67.62
N PRO A 88 28.76 -6.97 68.29
CA PRO A 88 30.15 -6.88 68.64
C PRO A 88 31.15 -7.25 67.56
N ASP A 89 32.31 -6.70 67.69
CA ASP A 89 33.65 -6.88 67.10
C ASP A 89 33.87 -8.13 66.23
N ALA A 90 34.25 -7.88 64.95
CA ALA A 90 34.95 -8.82 64.10
C ALA A 90 36.46 -8.42 64.03
N PRO A 91 37.39 -9.37 64.05
CA PRO A 91 38.80 -9.08 64.18
C PRO A 91 39.44 -8.54 62.90
N ASP A 92 40.47 -7.68 63.13
CA ASP A 92 41.32 -7.02 62.12
C ASP A 92 41.91 -8.03 61.13
N ALA A 93 41.71 -7.75 59.85
CA ALA A 93 42.43 -8.39 58.75
C ALA A 93 43.75 -7.63 58.51
N PRO A 94 44.85 -8.32 58.15
CA PRO A 94 46.16 -7.73 58.03
C PRO A 94 46.30 -6.84 56.81
N ASP A 95 47.05 -5.75 57.00
CA ASP A 95 47.48 -4.76 55.98
C ASP A 95 48.12 -5.45 54.78
N ASP A 96 47.49 -5.32 53.60
CA ASP A 96 48.11 -5.65 52.32
C ASP A 96 48.99 -4.50 51.87
N PRO A 97 50.21 -4.78 51.36
CA PRO A 97 51.13 -3.74 50.93
C PRO A 97 50.68 -3.06 49.63
N ASP A 98 50.81 -1.78 49.68
CA ASP A 98 50.65 -0.75 48.65
C ASP A 98 51.09 -1.23 47.27
N ASP A 99 50.15 -1.72 46.41
CA ASP A 99 50.38 -1.97 45.00
C ASP A 99 50.00 -0.71 44.23
N GLY A 100 51.05 0.09 43.93
CA GLY A 100 50.98 1.32 43.14
C GLY A 100 50.59 1.05 41.68
N SER A 101 49.42 0.51 41.43
CA SER A 101 48.80 0.53 40.11
C SER A 101 47.90 1.78 40.02
N ASP A 102 48.40 2.76 39.30
CA ASP A 102 47.61 3.88 38.79
C ASP A 102 46.36 3.33 38.10
N GLY A 103 45.30 3.17 38.88
CA GLY A 103 43.97 2.77 38.37
C GLY A 103 43.46 3.83 37.40
N ILE A 104 43.63 3.59 36.13
CA ILE A 104 42.92 4.32 35.09
C ILE A 104 41.42 4.19 35.43
N ARG A 105 40.85 5.24 36.02
CA ARG A 105 39.41 5.40 36.18
C ARG A 105 38.84 5.44 34.76
N TYR A 106 38.40 4.31 34.25
CA TYR A 106 37.52 4.31 33.09
C TYR A 106 36.27 5.09 33.47
N GLU A 107 36.24 6.36 33.11
CA GLU A 107 35.03 7.14 33.11
C GLU A 107 34.03 6.36 32.27
N ARG A 108 33.01 5.77 32.90
CA ARG A 108 31.93 5.08 32.17
C ARG A 108 31.38 6.07 31.18
N LEU A 109 31.66 5.86 29.91
CA LEU A 109 31.00 6.58 28.84
C LEU A 109 29.48 6.53 29.13
N PRO A 110 28.78 7.66 29.08
CA PRO A 110 27.34 7.67 29.28
C PRO A 110 26.70 6.64 28.37
N ASP A 111 25.83 5.80 28.93
CA ASP A 111 25.14 4.75 28.19
C ASP A 111 24.57 5.36 26.90
N PRO A 112 24.77 4.72 25.74
CA PRO A 112 24.24 5.24 24.48
C PRO A 112 22.73 5.46 24.66
N PRO A 113 22.19 6.60 24.18
CA PRO A 113 20.77 6.89 24.32
C PRO A 113 19.95 5.71 23.83
N PRO A 114 18.91 5.29 24.59
CA PRO A 114 18.11 4.14 24.21
C PRO A 114 17.57 4.34 22.78
N PRO A 115 17.61 3.32 21.93
CA PRO A 115 17.13 3.46 20.57
C PRO A 115 15.70 3.99 20.59
N ILE A 116 15.40 4.98 19.75
CA ILE A 116 14.13 5.75 19.70
C ILE A 116 12.89 4.83 19.80
N LEU A 117 13.01 3.59 19.33
CA LEU A 117 11.94 2.60 19.38
C LEU A 117 11.71 1.98 20.77
N ASP A 118 12.65 2.06 21.70
CA ASP A 118 12.49 1.40 23.01
C ASP A 118 11.52 2.15 23.93
N GLY A 119 11.44 3.48 23.83
CA GLY A 119 10.43 4.29 24.54
C GLY A 119 8.99 4.06 24.07
N VAL A 120 8.81 3.48 22.89
CA VAL A 120 7.49 3.25 22.25
C VAL A 120 7.01 1.80 22.45
N ARG A 121 7.92 0.89 22.78
CA ARG A 121 7.63 -0.54 22.95
C ARG A 121 6.92 -0.84 24.27
N ALA A 122 5.94 -1.72 24.22
CA ALA A 122 5.37 -2.30 25.43
C ALA A 122 6.38 -3.29 26.06
N ARG A 123 6.22 -3.52 27.36
CA ARG A 123 6.97 -4.60 28.04
C ARG A 123 6.75 -5.94 27.34
N PRO A 124 7.77 -6.83 27.27
CA PRO A 124 7.61 -8.14 26.69
C PRO A 124 6.41 -8.88 27.32
N PRO A 125 5.50 -9.45 26.54
CA PRO A 125 4.38 -10.19 27.09
C PRO A 125 4.85 -11.54 27.67
N ALA A 126 4.06 -12.10 28.58
CA ALA A 126 4.24 -13.48 29.03
C ALA A 126 4.19 -14.45 27.83
N PRO A 127 4.84 -15.63 27.92
CA PRO A 127 4.82 -16.61 26.84
C PRO A 127 3.40 -16.98 26.39
N PRO A 128 3.16 -17.27 25.10
CA PRO A 128 1.81 -17.50 24.57
C PRO A 128 1.16 -18.75 25.16
N GLY A 129 -0.13 -18.68 25.46
CA GLY A 129 -0.93 -19.81 25.88
C GLY A 129 -1.13 -20.87 24.80
N LEU A 130 -1.54 -22.08 25.19
CA LEU A 130 -1.81 -23.18 24.25
C LEU A 130 -2.83 -22.78 23.17
N ALA A 131 -3.94 -22.13 23.55
CA ALA A 131 -4.95 -21.69 22.61
C ALA A 131 -4.40 -20.73 21.52
N THR A 132 -3.46 -19.83 21.90
CA THR A 132 -2.80 -18.94 20.94
C THR A 132 -1.91 -19.72 19.98
N LEU A 133 -1.13 -20.70 20.48
CA LEU A 133 -0.25 -21.53 19.65
C LEU A 133 -1.06 -22.42 18.70
N VAL A 134 -2.16 -23.02 19.19
CA VAL A 134 -3.06 -23.83 18.35
C VAL A 134 -3.70 -22.97 17.26
N ALA A 135 -4.20 -21.79 17.59
CA ALA A 135 -4.76 -20.87 16.59
C ALA A 135 -3.71 -20.45 15.54
N ALA A 136 -2.45 -20.23 15.96
CA ALA A 136 -1.36 -19.92 15.04
C ALA A 136 -1.00 -21.12 14.14
N ALA A 137 -0.97 -22.34 14.70
CA ALA A 137 -0.73 -23.56 13.93
C ALA A 137 -1.88 -23.84 12.93
N VAL A 138 -3.13 -23.64 13.33
CA VAL A 138 -4.31 -23.73 12.43
C VAL A 138 -4.22 -22.71 11.32
N THR A 139 -3.82 -21.46 11.63
CA THR A 139 -3.61 -20.43 10.59
C THR A 139 -2.51 -20.87 9.61
N ALA A 140 -1.40 -21.40 10.10
CA ALA A 140 -0.31 -21.90 9.26
C ALA A 140 -0.79 -23.03 8.34
N LEU A 141 -1.46 -24.03 8.88
CA LEU A 141 -1.99 -25.17 8.12
C LEU A 141 -2.96 -24.71 7.04
N LEU A 142 -3.94 -23.90 7.41
CA LEU A 142 -4.94 -23.40 6.44
C LEU A 142 -4.30 -22.47 5.39
N SER A 143 -3.27 -21.70 5.75
CA SER A 143 -2.55 -20.88 4.76
C SER A 143 -1.85 -21.74 3.72
N GLY A 144 -1.17 -22.81 4.13
CA GLY A 144 -0.53 -23.75 3.21
C GLY A 144 -1.52 -24.54 2.36
N LEU A 145 -2.69 -24.88 2.91
CA LEU A 145 -3.69 -25.67 2.18
C LEU A 145 -4.56 -24.83 1.23
N LEU A 146 -4.93 -23.60 1.62
CA LEU A 146 -5.98 -22.84 0.95
C LEU A 146 -5.48 -21.66 0.09
N LEU A 147 -4.26 -21.13 0.33
CA LEU A 147 -3.78 -19.94 -0.41
C LEU A 147 -3.04 -20.27 -1.71
N GLY A 148 -2.79 -21.54 -2.01
CA GLY A 148 -2.04 -21.96 -3.20
C GLY A 148 -2.77 -21.71 -4.52
N ASP A 149 -4.09 -21.70 -4.49
CA ASP A 149 -4.94 -21.79 -5.67
C ASP A 149 -5.64 -20.48 -6.05
N GLY A 150 -5.36 -19.39 -5.32
CA GLY A 150 -5.98 -18.07 -5.52
C GLY A 150 -6.57 -17.48 -4.23
N LEU A 151 -7.21 -16.32 -4.36
CA LEU A 151 -7.82 -15.59 -3.24
C LEU A 151 -9.33 -15.39 -3.49
N ALA A 152 -10.16 -16.00 -2.64
CA ALA A 152 -11.61 -15.79 -2.61
C ALA A 152 -12.14 -15.95 -1.16
N VAL A 153 -12.98 -16.94 -0.92
CA VAL A 153 -13.56 -17.25 0.41
C VAL A 153 -12.47 -17.65 1.42
N ASN A 154 -11.39 -18.27 0.95
CA ASN A 154 -10.24 -18.67 1.77
C ASN A 154 -9.63 -17.51 2.56
N ALA A 155 -9.64 -16.28 2.04
CA ALA A 155 -9.20 -15.09 2.77
C ALA A 155 -10.02 -14.83 4.04
N LEU A 156 -11.34 -15.03 3.98
CA LEU A 156 -12.24 -14.93 5.15
C LEU A 156 -12.05 -16.11 6.11
N ILE A 157 -11.88 -17.32 5.58
CA ILE A 157 -11.62 -18.52 6.39
C ILE A 157 -10.35 -18.32 7.23
N LEU A 158 -9.28 -17.80 6.62
CA LEU A 158 -8.01 -17.52 7.30
C LEU A 158 -8.10 -16.39 8.33
N ALA A 159 -8.96 -15.42 8.12
CA ALA A 159 -9.16 -14.33 9.06
C ALA A 159 -9.69 -14.81 10.41
N LEU A 160 -10.43 -15.93 10.47
CA LEU A 160 -11.02 -16.45 11.70
C LEU A 160 -9.94 -16.96 12.71
N PRO A 161 -9.06 -17.92 12.37
CA PRO A 161 -8.03 -18.38 13.29
C PRO A 161 -6.99 -17.29 13.57
N LEU A 162 -6.73 -16.38 12.63
CA LEU A 162 -5.88 -15.21 12.85
C LEU A 162 -6.47 -14.27 13.93
N ALA A 163 -7.77 -13.98 13.85
CA ALA A 163 -8.50 -13.20 14.85
C ALA A 163 -8.57 -13.93 16.19
N ALA A 164 -8.74 -15.26 16.19
CA ALA A 164 -8.71 -16.09 17.39
C ALA A 164 -7.35 -16.04 18.09
N ALA A 165 -6.24 -16.12 17.34
CA ALA A 165 -4.88 -15.99 17.88
C ALA A 165 -4.69 -14.63 18.59
N ALA A 166 -5.13 -13.53 17.93
CA ALA A 166 -5.13 -12.20 18.53
C ALA A 166 -5.99 -12.12 19.81
N TRP A 167 -7.18 -12.69 19.77
CA TRP A 167 -8.12 -12.68 20.89
C TRP A 167 -7.58 -13.41 22.11
N PHE A 168 -7.08 -14.65 21.93
CA PHE A 168 -6.51 -15.44 23.02
C PHE A 168 -5.28 -14.76 23.63
N ALA A 169 -4.37 -14.25 22.80
CA ALA A 169 -3.19 -13.53 23.27
C ALA A 169 -3.55 -12.24 24.02
N ALA A 170 -4.51 -11.47 23.54
CA ALA A 170 -4.99 -10.27 24.23
C ALA A 170 -5.63 -10.60 25.57
N ARG A 171 -6.47 -11.65 25.63
CA ARG A 171 -7.11 -12.10 26.88
C ARG A 171 -6.08 -12.57 27.92
N GLN A 172 -5.09 -13.34 27.49
CA GLN A 172 -4.01 -13.79 28.37
C GLN A 172 -3.20 -12.61 28.94
N ALA A 173 -3.02 -11.54 28.14
CA ALA A 173 -2.39 -10.31 28.60
C ALA A 173 -3.34 -9.38 29.42
N GLY A 174 -4.53 -9.86 29.82
CA GLY A 174 -5.51 -9.10 30.59
C GLY A 174 -6.18 -7.96 29.81
N ARG A 175 -6.09 -7.95 28.47
CA ARG A 175 -6.60 -6.87 27.62
C ARG A 175 -7.98 -7.19 27.08
N ARG A 176 -8.87 -6.20 27.15
CA ARG A 176 -10.20 -6.28 26.53
C ARG A 176 -10.21 -5.46 25.23
N PRO A 177 -10.78 -5.97 24.14
CA PRO A 177 -10.92 -5.21 22.90
C PRO A 177 -11.78 -3.97 23.16
N ARG A 178 -11.36 -2.84 22.61
CA ARG A 178 -12.13 -1.60 22.64
C ARG A 178 -13.17 -1.63 21.51
N ARG A 179 -14.30 -0.94 21.66
CA ARG A 179 -15.30 -0.80 20.59
C ARG A 179 -14.68 -0.36 19.26
N SER A 180 -13.74 0.60 19.30
CA SER A 180 -13.02 1.04 18.10
C SER A 180 -12.18 -0.05 17.44
N SER A 181 -11.54 -0.95 18.22
CA SER A 181 -10.80 -2.09 17.66
C SER A 181 -11.72 -3.08 16.95
N LEU A 182 -12.92 -3.31 17.50
CA LEU A 182 -13.93 -4.16 16.86
C LEU A 182 -14.43 -3.55 15.53
N CYS A 183 -14.69 -2.23 15.50
CA CYS A 183 -15.08 -1.54 14.26
C CYS A 183 -13.98 -1.66 13.17
N TRP A 184 -12.71 -1.46 13.53
CA TRP A 184 -11.59 -1.61 12.60
C TRP A 184 -11.43 -3.07 12.12
N GLY A 185 -11.58 -4.03 13.02
CA GLY A 185 -11.56 -5.46 12.67
C GLY A 185 -12.71 -5.83 11.74
N ALA A 186 -13.94 -5.38 12.02
CA ALA A 186 -15.09 -5.60 11.15
C ALA A 186 -14.91 -4.96 9.77
N GLY A 187 -14.34 -3.74 9.71
CA GLY A 187 -13.99 -3.09 8.44
C GLY A 187 -12.95 -3.88 7.64
N GLY A 188 -11.94 -4.45 8.32
CA GLY A 188 -10.96 -5.33 7.68
C GLY A 188 -11.61 -6.60 7.12
N LEU A 189 -12.51 -7.24 7.86
CA LEU A 189 -13.26 -8.40 7.37
C LEU A 189 -14.18 -8.06 6.18
N ALA A 190 -14.81 -6.88 6.21
CA ALA A 190 -15.63 -6.43 5.09
C ALA A 190 -14.83 -6.24 3.80
N LEU A 191 -13.58 -5.74 3.91
CA LEU A 191 -12.68 -5.62 2.76
C LEU A 191 -12.28 -6.99 2.17
N LEU A 192 -12.17 -8.03 3.00
CA LEU A 192 -11.90 -9.39 2.53
C LEU A 192 -13.11 -10.04 1.81
N ALA A 193 -14.27 -9.38 1.77
CA ALA A 193 -15.38 -9.78 0.90
C ALA A 193 -15.13 -9.43 -0.59
N VAL A 194 -14.21 -8.49 -0.89
CA VAL A 194 -13.89 -8.10 -2.28
C VAL A 194 -13.41 -9.29 -3.11
N PRO A 195 -12.38 -10.08 -2.71
CA PRO A 195 -11.95 -11.26 -3.47
C PRO A 195 -13.03 -12.37 -3.56
N VAL A 196 -14.01 -12.39 -2.67
CA VAL A 196 -15.15 -13.31 -2.79
C VAL A 196 -16.08 -12.90 -3.93
N TRP A 197 -16.20 -11.60 -4.15
CA TRP A 197 -17.16 -11.03 -5.11
C TRP A 197 -16.59 -10.86 -6.50
N SER A 198 -15.36 -10.32 -6.62
CA SER A 198 -14.71 -9.89 -7.85
C SER A 198 -13.45 -10.70 -8.11
N ASP A 199 -13.18 -11.00 -9.38
CA ASP A 199 -11.99 -11.69 -9.86
C ASP A 199 -10.84 -10.73 -10.18
N ALA A 200 -11.11 -9.43 -10.30
CA ALA A 200 -10.08 -8.46 -10.64
C ALA A 200 -8.97 -8.42 -9.57
N GLU A 201 -7.73 -8.76 -9.97
CA GLU A 201 -6.58 -8.87 -9.05
C GLU A 201 -6.22 -7.56 -8.36
N TRP A 202 -6.24 -6.45 -9.10
CA TRP A 202 -5.80 -5.16 -8.60
C TRP A 202 -6.72 -4.52 -7.52
N PRO A 203 -8.08 -4.58 -7.58
CA PRO A 203 -8.93 -4.19 -6.45
C PRO A 203 -8.80 -5.15 -5.28
N THR A 204 -8.60 -6.45 -5.55
CA THR A 204 -8.38 -7.48 -4.53
C THR A 204 -7.10 -7.19 -3.73
N LEU A 205 -5.99 -6.87 -4.41
CA LEU A 205 -4.74 -6.48 -3.74
C LEU A 205 -4.93 -5.25 -2.84
N LEU A 206 -5.61 -4.21 -3.34
CA LEU A 206 -5.91 -3.01 -2.56
C LEU A 206 -6.77 -3.34 -1.34
N ALA A 207 -7.78 -4.20 -1.49
CA ALA A 207 -8.66 -4.62 -0.40
C ALA A 207 -7.91 -5.41 0.67
N VAL A 208 -7.02 -6.33 0.30
CA VAL A 208 -6.19 -7.11 1.22
C VAL A 208 -5.22 -6.21 1.98
N LEU A 209 -4.55 -5.28 1.29
CA LEU A 209 -3.65 -4.31 1.92
C LEU A 209 -4.39 -3.37 2.88
N ALA A 210 -5.56 -2.90 2.49
CA ALA A 210 -6.42 -2.09 3.34
C ALA A 210 -6.93 -2.88 4.55
N ALA A 211 -7.32 -4.15 4.37
CA ALA A 211 -7.73 -5.05 5.46
C ALA A 211 -6.60 -5.27 6.47
N ALA A 212 -5.37 -5.51 6.00
CA ALA A 212 -4.18 -5.61 6.85
C ALA A 212 -3.91 -4.31 7.61
N GLY A 213 -4.06 -3.16 6.96
CA GLY A 213 -3.95 -1.84 7.58
C GLY A 213 -4.98 -1.61 8.69
N LEU A 214 -6.26 -1.93 8.43
CA LEU A 214 -7.32 -1.84 9.44
C LEU A 214 -7.11 -2.85 10.58
N GLY A 215 -6.62 -4.06 10.27
CA GLY A 215 -6.22 -5.06 11.27
C GLY A 215 -5.11 -4.54 12.18
N ALA A 216 -4.08 -3.91 11.61
CA ALA A 216 -3.02 -3.27 12.37
C ALA A 216 -3.54 -2.16 13.30
N LEU A 217 -4.48 -1.33 12.83
CA LEU A 217 -5.15 -0.34 13.66
C LEU A 217 -6.00 -0.94 14.78
N ALA A 218 -6.69 -2.04 14.48
CA ALA A 218 -7.48 -2.77 15.48
C ALA A 218 -6.60 -3.24 16.64
N LEU A 219 -5.38 -3.70 16.34
CA LEU A 219 -4.41 -4.21 17.31
C LEU A 219 -3.73 -3.09 18.10
N HIS A 220 -3.20 -2.07 17.43
CA HIS A 220 -2.44 -0.99 18.06
C HIS A 220 -3.33 0.07 18.72
N GLY A 221 -4.55 0.30 18.21
CA GLY A 221 -5.49 1.29 18.74
C GLY A 221 -5.08 2.74 18.55
N CYS A 222 -4.26 3.03 17.54
CA CYS A 222 -3.69 4.35 17.24
C CYS A 222 -4.75 5.43 16.96
N ARG A 223 -4.40 6.69 17.28
CA ARG A 223 -5.30 7.85 17.15
C ARG A 223 -4.69 9.01 16.38
N LYS A 224 -3.35 9.13 16.38
CA LYS A 224 -2.61 10.19 15.69
C LYS A 224 -2.14 9.71 14.32
N TRP A 225 -1.75 10.65 13.46
CA TRP A 225 -1.23 10.35 12.13
C TRP A 225 -0.02 9.41 12.14
N SER A 226 0.96 9.66 13.05
CA SER A 226 2.11 8.77 13.20
C SER A 226 1.70 7.33 13.50
N GLY A 227 0.74 7.16 14.42
CA GLY A 227 0.24 5.84 14.76
C GLY A 227 -0.50 5.17 13.62
N VAL A 228 -1.35 5.90 12.90
CA VAL A 228 -2.13 5.36 11.78
C VAL A 228 -1.22 4.91 10.62
N LEU A 229 -0.22 5.72 10.27
CA LEU A 229 0.71 5.42 9.18
C LEU A 229 1.73 4.33 9.53
N LEU A 230 2.18 4.27 10.79
CA LEU A 230 3.20 3.32 11.23
C LEU A 230 2.62 1.99 11.75
N ALA A 231 1.31 1.90 12.01
CA ALA A 231 0.70 0.68 12.54
C ALA A 231 0.91 -0.56 11.63
N PRO A 232 0.76 -0.51 10.30
CA PRO A 232 1.05 -1.65 9.43
C PRO A 232 2.52 -2.10 9.50
N LEU A 233 3.47 -1.14 9.50
CA LEU A 233 4.89 -1.42 9.65
C LEU A 233 5.17 -2.08 11.01
N GLY A 234 4.39 -1.74 12.04
CA GLY A 234 4.49 -2.35 13.36
C GLY A 234 4.29 -3.86 13.36
N LEU A 235 3.40 -4.39 12.53
CA LEU A 235 3.20 -5.83 12.37
C LEU A 235 4.43 -6.50 11.75
N VAL A 236 4.98 -5.92 10.70
CA VAL A 236 6.18 -6.44 10.03
C VAL A 236 7.37 -6.45 11.00
N LEU A 237 7.60 -5.35 11.72
CA LEU A 237 8.68 -5.24 12.71
C LEU A 237 8.46 -6.15 13.94
N ALA A 238 7.23 -6.60 14.19
CA ALA A 238 6.92 -7.54 15.27
C ALA A 238 7.30 -8.97 14.92
N VAL A 239 7.41 -9.38 13.64
CA VAL A 239 7.59 -10.77 13.20
C VAL A 239 8.76 -11.44 13.93
N ARG A 240 9.97 -10.88 13.90
CA ARG A 240 11.13 -11.47 14.57
C ARG A 240 10.91 -11.71 16.07
N ARG A 241 10.29 -10.75 16.76
CA ARG A 241 10.00 -10.84 18.18
C ARG A 241 8.88 -11.85 18.47
N ALA A 242 7.89 -11.89 17.60
CA ALA A 242 6.76 -12.79 17.69
C ALA A 242 7.18 -14.26 17.52
N VAL A 243 8.08 -14.55 16.58
CA VAL A 243 8.64 -15.89 16.39
C VAL A 243 9.42 -16.33 17.63
N VAL A 244 10.30 -15.47 18.17
CA VAL A 244 11.04 -15.76 19.41
C VAL A 244 10.09 -15.95 20.60
N TRP A 245 9.04 -15.13 20.69
CA TRP A 245 8.01 -15.25 21.73
C TRP A 245 7.20 -16.54 21.60
N GLY A 246 6.78 -16.90 20.38
CA GLY A 246 6.11 -18.17 20.09
C GLY A 246 6.97 -19.37 20.49
N TRP A 247 8.26 -19.34 20.13
CA TRP A 247 9.21 -20.37 20.49
C TRP A 247 9.36 -20.54 22.02
N ARG A 248 9.43 -19.44 22.77
CA ARG A 248 9.45 -19.49 24.24
C ARG A 248 8.23 -20.23 24.80
N GLY A 249 7.04 -19.96 24.25
CA GLY A 249 5.80 -20.61 24.65
C GLY A 249 5.79 -22.13 24.38
N VAL A 250 6.41 -22.57 23.29
CA VAL A 250 6.60 -24.00 23.00
C VAL A 250 7.61 -24.59 23.98
N ARG A 251 8.77 -23.95 24.15
CA ARG A 251 9.85 -24.43 25.00
C ARG A 251 9.44 -24.61 26.47
N GLU A 252 8.69 -23.66 27.04
CA GLU A 252 8.22 -23.75 28.43
C GLU A 252 7.30 -24.96 28.68
N ARG A 253 6.54 -25.37 27.63
CA ARG A 253 5.65 -26.55 27.74
C ARG A 253 6.38 -27.87 27.56
N THR A 254 7.49 -27.85 26.80
CA THR A 254 8.31 -29.05 26.57
C THR A 254 9.34 -29.28 27.69
N ALA A 255 9.71 -28.22 28.43
CA ALA A 255 10.68 -28.32 29.54
C ALA A 255 10.11 -28.99 30.81
N GLY A 256 8.78 -29.15 30.93
CA GLY A 256 8.12 -29.84 32.05
C GLY A 256 7.94 -31.34 31.85
N GLY A 257 8.34 -31.92 30.72
CA GLY A 257 8.28 -33.36 30.44
C GLY A 257 9.63 -34.03 30.57
N GLU A 258 9.63 -35.29 31.00
CA GLU A 258 10.81 -36.14 31.24
C GLU A 258 11.71 -36.37 29.99
N LYS A 259 11.31 -35.89 28.81
CA LYS A 259 12.07 -35.88 27.56
C LYS A 259 12.21 -34.45 27.06
N ASP A 260 13.42 -33.95 27.07
CA ASP A 260 13.76 -32.60 26.55
C ASP A 260 13.61 -32.59 25.00
N LEU A 261 12.36 -32.38 24.52
CA LEU A 261 12.05 -32.33 23.10
C LEU A 261 12.48 -30.98 22.44
N GLY A 262 12.94 -30.04 23.26
CA GLY A 262 13.36 -28.71 22.80
C GLY A 262 14.48 -28.73 21.75
N PRO A 263 15.61 -29.47 21.98
CA PRO A 263 16.67 -29.60 20.98
C PRO A 263 16.19 -30.28 19.70
N LEU A 264 15.37 -31.34 19.84
CA LEU A 264 14.81 -32.06 18.68
C LEU A 264 13.90 -31.20 17.84
N LEU A 265 12.95 -30.48 18.46
CA LEU A 265 12.06 -29.55 17.75
C LEU A 265 12.82 -28.40 17.03
N ARG A 266 13.88 -27.89 17.70
CA ARG A 266 14.74 -26.86 17.09
C ARG A 266 15.53 -27.43 15.90
N SER A 267 16.08 -28.63 16.04
CA SER A 267 16.81 -29.29 14.96
C SER A 267 15.90 -29.63 13.78
N VAL A 268 14.69 -30.13 14.05
CA VAL A 268 13.68 -30.39 13.01
C VAL A 268 13.26 -29.10 12.30
N LEU A 269 13.00 -28.01 13.05
CA LEU A 269 12.65 -26.73 12.44
C LEU A 269 13.78 -26.19 11.54
N VAL A 270 15.02 -26.23 12.03
CA VAL A 270 16.19 -25.81 11.25
C VAL A 270 16.37 -26.70 10.02
N ALA A 271 16.23 -28.03 10.18
CA ALA A 271 16.32 -28.97 9.07
C ALA A 271 15.23 -28.72 8.02
N VAL A 272 13.98 -28.49 8.43
CA VAL A 272 12.87 -28.15 7.51
C VAL A 272 13.16 -26.85 6.77
N VAL A 273 13.61 -25.79 7.46
CA VAL A 273 13.95 -24.52 6.81
C VAL A 273 15.09 -24.70 5.80
N LEU A 274 16.14 -25.46 6.16
CA LEU A 274 17.25 -25.75 5.25
C LEU A 274 16.78 -26.57 4.05
N LEU A 275 16.00 -27.63 4.26
CA LEU A 275 15.45 -28.44 3.19
C LEU A 275 14.58 -27.65 2.22
N VAL A 276 13.74 -26.74 2.73
CA VAL A 276 12.89 -25.88 1.88
C VAL A 276 13.73 -24.89 1.08
N VAL A 277 14.69 -24.21 1.74
CA VAL A 277 15.52 -23.19 1.07
C VAL A 277 16.44 -23.84 0.04
N PHE A 278 17.20 -24.88 0.44
CA PHE A 278 18.15 -25.52 -0.47
C PHE A 278 17.45 -26.42 -1.47
N GLY A 279 16.40 -27.15 -1.08
CA GLY A 279 15.58 -27.94 -1.99
C GLY A 279 14.93 -27.08 -3.08
N GLY A 280 14.38 -25.92 -2.70
CA GLY A 280 13.84 -24.94 -3.65
C GLY A 280 14.89 -24.34 -4.58
N LEU A 281 16.09 -24.00 -4.06
CA LEU A 281 17.20 -23.50 -4.86
C LEU A 281 17.71 -24.54 -5.85
N PHE A 282 17.85 -25.81 -5.44
CA PHE A 282 18.29 -26.87 -6.32
C PHE A 282 17.24 -27.25 -7.36
N ALA A 283 15.97 -27.29 -7.00
CA ALA A 283 14.87 -27.49 -7.94
C ALA A 283 14.76 -26.35 -8.98
N ALA A 284 15.08 -25.11 -8.59
CA ALA A 284 15.13 -24.00 -9.52
C ALA A 284 16.37 -24.03 -10.44
N ALA A 285 17.45 -24.68 -10.02
CA ALA A 285 18.71 -24.77 -10.75
C ALA A 285 18.77 -25.99 -11.70
N ASP A 286 18.09 -27.09 -11.39
CA ASP A 286 18.17 -28.35 -12.12
C ASP A 286 16.79 -29.03 -12.23
N GLN A 287 16.33 -29.24 -13.47
CA GLN A 287 15.01 -29.79 -13.77
C GLN A 287 14.90 -31.27 -13.38
N ALA A 288 16.00 -32.04 -13.53
CA ALA A 288 16.02 -33.45 -13.13
C ALA A 288 15.91 -33.62 -11.61
N PHE A 289 16.49 -32.69 -10.86
CA PHE A 289 16.32 -32.61 -9.40
C PHE A 289 14.90 -32.18 -9.00
N ALA A 290 14.30 -31.25 -9.75
CA ALA A 290 12.90 -30.87 -9.54
C ALA A 290 11.94 -32.04 -9.77
N ASP A 291 12.16 -32.83 -10.80
CA ASP A 291 11.37 -34.04 -11.13
C ASP A 291 11.56 -35.15 -10.08
N LEU A 292 12.81 -35.31 -9.57
CA LEU A 292 13.10 -36.24 -8.47
C LEU A 292 12.39 -35.80 -7.18
N LEU A 293 12.44 -34.52 -6.86
CA LEU A 293 11.78 -33.99 -5.67
C LEU A 293 10.25 -34.11 -5.79
N GLY A 294 9.70 -33.89 -6.99
CA GLY A 294 8.30 -34.11 -7.32
C GLY A 294 7.87 -35.57 -7.13
N SER A 295 8.73 -36.54 -7.51
CA SER A 295 8.43 -37.97 -7.36
C SER A 295 8.44 -38.45 -5.91
N LEU A 296 9.13 -37.76 -4.99
CA LEU A 296 9.20 -38.08 -3.57
C LEU A 296 8.02 -37.51 -2.76
N VAL A 297 7.28 -36.57 -3.35
CA VAL A 297 6.11 -35.96 -2.73
C VAL A 297 4.87 -36.60 -3.38
N PRO A 298 3.95 -37.22 -2.62
CA PRO A 298 2.71 -37.74 -3.18
C PRO A 298 2.01 -36.67 -4.01
N ASP A 299 1.57 -37.01 -5.22
CA ASP A 299 0.82 -36.14 -6.11
C ASP A 299 -0.41 -35.57 -5.39
N VAL A 300 -0.26 -34.37 -4.89
CA VAL A 300 -1.36 -33.49 -4.60
C VAL A 300 -1.37 -32.48 -5.74
N ASP A 301 -2.08 -32.84 -6.77
CA ASP A 301 -2.36 -32.10 -8.00
C ASP A 301 -1.33 -31.01 -8.39
N GLY A 302 -0.45 -31.31 -9.36
CA GLY A 302 0.38 -30.33 -10.03
C GLY A 302 1.69 -29.94 -9.32
N GLY A 303 2.64 -30.79 -9.34
CA GLY A 303 4.10 -30.82 -9.06
C GLY A 303 4.91 -29.61 -8.59
N SER A 304 4.45 -28.38 -8.68
CA SER A 304 5.20 -27.18 -8.23
C SER A 304 4.76 -26.65 -6.84
N GLY A 305 3.76 -27.29 -6.24
CA GLY A 305 2.98 -26.70 -5.14
C GLY A 305 3.57 -26.86 -3.72
N VAL A 306 4.35 -27.91 -3.42
CA VAL A 306 4.72 -28.19 -2.02
C VAL A 306 5.67 -27.14 -1.42
N PRO A 307 6.75 -26.72 -2.08
CA PRO A 307 7.60 -25.65 -1.54
C PRO A 307 6.83 -24.34 -1.37
N TRP A 308 5.95 -24.03 -2.32
CA TRP A 308 5.10 -22.84 -2.27
C TRP A 308 4.08 -22.92 -1.14
N ARG A 309 3.38 -24.03 -0.98
CA ARG A 309 2.42 -24.26 0.11
C ARG A 309 3.09 -24.22 1.49
N LEU A 310 4.31 -24.78 1.59
CA LEU A 310 5.10 -24.69 2.84
C LEU A 310 5.52 -23.24 3.12
N PHE A 311 5.94 -22.49 2.10
CA PHE A 311 6.22 -21.06 2.25
C PHE A 311 4.98 -20.29 2.75
N LEU A 312 3.80 -20.55 2.19
CA LEU A 312 2.54 -19.96 2.62
C LEU A 312 2.17 -20.35 4.06
N ALA A 313 2.42 -21.61 4.45
CA ALA A 313 2.22 -22.06 5.83
C ALA A 313 3.14 -21.32 6.82
N LEU A 314 4.42 -21.17 6.49
CA LEU A 314 5.38 -20.41 7.31
C LEU A 314 5.02 -18.93 7.37
N LEU A 315 4.58 -18.35 6.27
CA LEU A 315 4.09 -16.97 6.22
C LEU A 315 2.85 -16.79 7.10
N GLY A 316 1.89 -17.72 7.02
CA GLY A 316 0.69 -17.74 7.87
C GLY A 316 1.02 -17.87 9.35
N LEU A 317 1.99 -18.74 9.71
CA LEU A 317 2.48 -18.87 11.07
C LEU A 317 3.11 -17.57 11.59
N ALA A 318 3.99 -16.98 10.79
CA ALA A 318 4.66 -15.73 11.14
C ALA A 318 3.65 -14.59 11.31
N ALA A 319 2.67 -14.50 10.42
CA ALA A 319 1.58 -13.52 10.49
C ALA A 319 0.72 -13.72 11.76
N ALA A 320 0.31 -14.96 12.06
CA ALA A 320 -0.49 -15.27 13.25
C ALA A 320 0.26 -14.95 14.56
N LEU A 321 1.54 -15.30 14.63
CA LEU A 321 2.38 -14.96 15.78
C LEU A 321 2.58 -13.46 15.90
N ALA A 322 2.81 -12.73 14.79
CA ALA A 322 2.97 -11.27 14.78
C ALA A 322 1.69 -10.56 15.25
N VAL A 323 0.54 -11.00 14.77
CA VAL A 323 -0.79 -10.51 15.15
C VAL A 323 -1.06 -10.79 16.63
N ALA A 324 -0.82 -12.03 17.11
CA ALA A 324 -1.01 -12.42 18.49
C ALA A 324 -0.07 -11.66 19.44
N HIS A 325 1.22 -11.56 19.11
CA HIS A 325 2.20 -10.80 19.89
C HIS A 325 1.81 -9.32 19.99
N THR A 326 1.40 -8.72 18.86
CA THR A 326 0.96 -7.31 18.83
C THR A 326 -0.33 -7.11 19.62
N ALA A 327 -1.25 -8.07 19.61
CA ALA A 327 -2.46 -8.03 20.42
C ALA A 327 -2.14 -8.08 21.93
N ALA A 328 -1.15 -8.88 22.34
CA ALA A 328 -0.68 -8.96 23.72
C ALA A 328 0.11 -7.70 24.15
N ALA A 329 1.01 -7.20 23.29
CA ALA A 329 1.93 -6.10 23.59
C ALA A 329 2.01 -5.08 22.43
N PRO A 330 0.97 -4.25 22.22
CA PRO A 330 0.95 -3.29 21.11
C PRO A 330 1.96 -2.17 21.31
N THR A 331 2.64 -1.81 20.23
CA THR A 331 3.56 -0.69 20.19
C THR A 331 2.78 0.64 20.21
N ARG A 332 3.26 1.62 20.97
CA ARG A 332 2.61 2.95 21.15
C ARG A 332 3.09 3.95 20.09
N TRP A 333 2.78 3.70 18.83
CA TRP A 333 3.21 4.54 17.70
C TRP A 333 2.75 6.01 17.78
N ASP A 334 1.68 6.28 18.51
CA ASP A 334 1.19 7.66 18.73
C ASP A 334 2.22 8.55 19.47
N GLY A 335 3.24 7.96 20.10
CA GLY A 335 4.33 8.67 20.79
C GLY A 335 5.41 9.22 19.84
N LEU A 336 5.52 8.69 18.62
CA LEU A 336 6.54 9.08 17.64
C LEU A 336 6.17 10.31 16.79
N GLY A 337 5.04 10.93 17.05
CA GLY A 337 4.62 12.10 16.28
C GLY A 337 5.58 13.28 16.49
N PRO A 338 5.88 14.04 15.41
CA PRO A 338 6.62 15.29 15.57
C PRO A 338 5.89 16.18 16.59
N GLY A 339 6.65 16.82 17.46
CA GLY A 339 6.13 17.78 18.40
C GLY A 339 5.34 18.92 17.73
N PRO A 340 4.63 19.75 18.49
CA PRO A 340 3.98 20.92 17.93
C PRO A 340 5.02 21.78 17.22
N GLY A 341 4.75 22.15 15.97
CA GLY A 341 5.60 23.05 15.21
C GLY A 341 5.76 24.40 15.92
N ARG A 342 6.89 25.07 15.67
CA ARG A 342 7.11 26.43 16.21
C ARG A 342 6.10 27.37 15.55
N ALA A 343 5.23 27.97 16.32
CA ALA A 343 4.26 28.95 15.81
C ALA A 343 5.01 30.14 15.18
N ARG A 344 4.68 30.47 13.93
CA ARG A 344 5.24 31.59 13.19
C ARG A 344 4.36 32.83 13.29
N GLY A 345 4.91 33.99 12.91
CA GLY A 345 4.15 35.25 12.88
C GLY A 345 2.94 35.14 11.91
N ARG A 346 1.88 35.95 12.19
CA ARG A 346 0.65 35.92 11.37
C ARG A 346 0.91 36.14 9.88
N VAL A 347 1.75 37.13 9.55
CA VAL A 347 2.08 37.49 8.17
C VAL A 347 2.89 36.38 7.51
N GLU A 348 3.83 35.77 8.21
CA GLU A 348 4.78 34.79 7.70
C GLU A 348 4.09 33.51 7.18
N TRP A 349 3.02 33.05 7.83
CA TRP A 349 2.28 31.87 7.39
C TRP A 349 1.06 32.19 6.53
N ALA A 350 0.37 33.35 6.79
CA ALA A 350 -0.87 33.66 6.11
C ALA A 350 -0.66 34.27 4.71
N LEU A 351 0.38 35.11 4.54
CA LEU A 351 0.65 35.77 3.26
C LEU A 351 0.83 34.77 2.10
N PRO A 352 1.68 33.74 2.20
CA PRO A 352 1.81 32.76 1.11
C PRO A 352 0.50 32.04 0.80
N LEU A 353 -0.30 31.73 1.82
CA LEU A 353 -1.57 31.03 1.64
C LEU A 353 -2.65 31.93 1.04
N VAL A 354 -2.72 33.21 1.40
CA VAL A 354 -3.64 34.17 0.77
C VAL A 354 -3.28 34.37 -0.69
N LEU A 355 -2.00 34.46 -1.04
CA LEU A 355 -1.57 34.52 -2.44
C LEU A 355 -1.95 33.25 -3.19
N LEU A 356 -1.82 32.08 -2.56
CA LEU A 356 -2.27 30.81 -3.12
C LEU A 356 -3.79 30.79 -3.30
N ASP A 357 -4.57 31.25 -2.31
CA ASP A 357 -6.03 31.38 -2.41
C ASP A 357 -6.44 32.28 -3.58
N LEU A 358 -5.74 33.41 -3.79
CA LEU A 358 -5.98 34.30 -4.91
C LEU A 358 -5.67 33.64 -6.26
N LEU A 359 -4.58 32.88 -6.33
CA LEU A 359 -4.22 32.11 -7.54
C LEU A 359 -5.31 31.08 -7.86
N PHE A 360 -5.76 30.31 -6.86
CA PHE A 360 -6.84 29.33 -7.03
C PHE A 360 -8.17 30.01 -7.41
N ALA A 361 -8.48 31.14 -6.78
CA ALA A 361 -9.68 31.90 -7.12
C ALA A 361 -9.64 32.41 -8.57
N ALA A 362 -8.50 32.91 -9.05
CA ALA A 362 -8.31 33.31 -10.43
C ALA A 362 -8.48 32.11 -11.39
N PHE A 363 -7.87 30.96 -11.06
CA PHE A 363 -8.04 29.73 -11.83
C PHE A 363 -9.51 29.28 -11.89
N VAL A 364 -10.21 29.24 -10.76
CA VAL A 364 -11.64 28.90 -10.67
C VAL A 364 -12.50 29.88 -11.48
N ALA A 365 -12.20 31.19 -11.44
CA ALA A 365 -12.91 32.18 -12.22
C ALA A 365 -12.74 31.96 -13.73
N VAL A 366 -11.54 31.61 -14.20
CA VAL A 366 -11.29 31.25 -15.60
C VAL A 366 -12.06 29.99 -15.97
N GLN A 367 -12.05 28.93 -15.14
CA GLN A 367 -12.81 27.71 -15.38
C GLN A 367 -14.32 27.97 -15.48
N ALA A 368 -14.85 28.80 -14.58
CA ALA A 368 -16.26 29.21 -14.60
C ALA A 368 -16.60 30.01 -15.87
N ALA A 369 -15.72 30.92 -16.31
CA ALA A 369 -15.91 31.69 -17.52
C ALA A 369 -15.93 30.80 -18.77
N VAL A 370 -15.05 29.80 -18.86
CA VAL A 370 -15.05 28.81 -19.94
C VAL A 370 -16.33 27.98 -19.93
N LEU A 371 -16.78 27.55 -18.75
CA LEU A 371 -18.00 26.76 -18.61
C LEU A 371 -19.27 27.55 -19.03
N LEU A 372 -19.33 28.85 -18.70
CA LEU A 372 -20.49 29.71 -18.98
C LEU A 372 -20.56 30.17 -20.44
N ARG A 373 -19.41 30.25 -21.13
CA ARG A 373 -19.34 30.71 -22.52
C ARG A 373 -19.59 29.61 -23.57
N GLY A 374 -19.71 28.35 -23.16
CA GLY A 374 -20.01 27.23 -24.05
C GLY A 374 -18.84 26.79 -24.93
N GLU A 375 -19.11 25.83 -25.81
CA GLU A 375 -18.13 25.17 -26.68
C GLU A 375 -17.48 26.10 -27.74
N ASP A 376 -18.10 27.21 -28.06
CA ASP A 376 -17.68 28.14 -29.14
C ASP A 376 -16.29 28.76 -28.88
N VAL A 377 -15.87 28.90 -27.61
CA VAL A 377 -14.57 29.53 -27.26
C VAL A 377 -13.42 28.55 -27.36
N VAL A 378 -13.68 27.25 -27.17
CA VAL A 378 -12.64 26.21 -27.22
C VAL A 378 -12.19 25.97 -28.66
N HIS A 379 -13.11 26.08 -29.61
CA HIS A 379 -12.81 25.90 -31.03
C HIS A 379 -12.10 27.10 -31.69
N ALA A 380 -12.18 28.29 -31.12
CA ALA A 380 -11.61 29.51 -31.70
C ALA A 380 -10.13 29.77 -31.36
N GLY A 381 -9.53 29.05 -30.39
CA GLY A 381 -8.25 29.46 -29.83
C GLY A 381 -7.00 28.69 -30.26
N ASN A 382 -7.00 27.33 -30.31
CA ASN A 382 -5.75 26.56 -30.37
C ASN A 382 -5.73 25.35 -31.31
N GLY A 383 -6.76 25.06 -32.10
CA GLY A 383 -6.76 23.89 -33.00
C GLY A 383 -6.72 22.52 -32.30
N LEU A 384 -6.75 22.48 -30.96
CA LEU A 384 -6.78 21.27 -30.16
C LEU A 384 -8.19 20.69 -30.16
N THR A 385 -8.30 19.38 -30.31
CA THR A 385 -9.57 18.70 -30.10
C THR A 385 -9.96 18.81 -28.62
N TYR A 386 -11.26 18.83 -28.35
CA TYR A 386 -11.79 18.90 -26.96
C TYR A 386 -11.22 17.81 -26.04
N SER A 387 -10.90 16.68 -26.60
CA SER A 387 -10.32 15.51 -25.93
C SER A 387 -8.83 15.68 -25.58
N GLU A 388 -8.04 16.35 -26.44
CA GLU A 388 -6.63 16.68 -26.13
C GLU A 388 -6.57 17.70 -25.00
N TYR A 389 -7.43 18.72 -25.01
CA TYR A 389 -7.56 19.67 -23.92
C TYR A 389 -7.95 18.99 -22.59
N ALA A 390 -8.86 18.01 -22.62
CA ALA A 390 -9.26 17.27 -21.42
C ALA A 390 -8.10 16.42 -20.85
N ARG A 391 -7.28 15.82 -21.72
CA ARG A 391 -6.16 14.95 -21.33
C ARG A 391 -4.99 15.74 -20.72
N GLU A 392 -4.61 16.85 -21.33
CA GLU A 392 -3.42 17.62 -20.92
C GLU A 392 -3.55 18.27 -19.55
N GLY A 393 -4.74 18.75 -19.17
CA GLY A 393 -4.94 19.47 -17.91
C GLY A 393 -5.25 18.60 -16.69
N PHE A 394 -5.57 17.31 -16.86
CA PHE A 394 -6.06 16.46 -15.78
C PHE A 394 -4.97 16.14 -14.74
N TRP A 395 -3.80 15.68 -15.19
CA TRP A 395 -2.70 15.30 -14.28
C TRP A 395 -2.21 16.48 -13.44
N GLN A 396 -2.20 17.69 -14.02
CA GLN A 396 -1.84 18.91 -13.32
C GLN A 396 -2.82 19.22 -12.18
N LEU A 397 -4.13 19.02 -12.40
CA LEU A 397 -5.14 19.24 -11.36
C LEU A 397 -5.04 18.21 -10.23
N LEU A 398 -4.79 16.94 -10.54
CA LEU A 398 -4.54 15.90 -9.55
C LEU A 398 -3.32 16.24 -8.69
N PHE A 399 -2.19 16.61 -9.32
CA PHE A 399 -0.99 17.02 -8.58
C PHE A 399 -1.24 18.30 -7.76
N ALA A 400 -1.98 19.26 -8.28
CA ALA A 400 -2.37 20.47 -7.54
C ALA A 400 -3.18 20.13 -6.29
N THR A 401 -4.13 19.18 -6.38
CA THR A 401 -4.92 18.71 -5.24
C THR A 401 -4.03 18.05 -4.18
N VAL A 402 -3.13 17.14 -4.57
CA VAL A 402 -2.19 16.48 -3.66
C VAL A 402 -1.24 17.49 -3.00
N LEU A 403 -0.69 18.42 -3.80
CA LEU A 403 0.20 19.48 -3.30
C LEU A 403 -0.53 20.39 -2.30
N THR A 404 -1.78 20.74 -2.58
CA THR A 404 -2.61 21.55 -1.67
C THR A 404 -2.83 20.83 -0.34
N LEU A 405 -3.08 19.53 -0.33
CA LEU A 405 -3.17 18.74 0.91
C LEU A 405 -1.85 18.76 1.71
N ALA A 406 -0.70 18.70 1.02
CA ALA A 406 0.60 18.85 1.66
C ALA A 406 0.78 20.25 2.26
N VAL A 407 0.44 21.31 1.53
CA VAL A 407 0.48 22.70 2.00
C VAL A 407 -0.43 22.88 3.22
N ILE A 408 -1.67 22.39 3.20
CA ILE A 408 -2.58 22.43 4.34
C ILE A 408 -1.97 21.71 5.55
N SER A 409 -1.34 20.54 5.33
CA SER A 409 -0.71 19.75 6.41
C SER A 409 0.44 20.52 7.09
N VAL A 410 1.24 21.26 6.32
CA VAL A 410 2.31 22.12 6.83
C VAL A 410 1.71 23.35 7.52
N ALA A 411 0.75 24.02 6.88
CA ALA A 411 0.10 25.23 7.42
C ALA A 411 -0.55 24.98 8.79
N VAL A 412 -1.24 23.85 8.95
CA VAL A 412 -1.86 23.44 10.23
C VAL A 412 -0.81 23.29 11.36
N ARG A 413 0.44 22.93 11.04
CA ARG A 413 1.53 22.79 12.04
C ARG A 413 2.17 24.12 12.45
N VAL A 414 2.18 25.08 11.53
CA VAL A 414 2.91 26.35 11.67
C VAL A 414 2.00 27.49 12.14
N ALA A 415 0.70 27.41 11.81
CA ALA A 415 -0.28 28.46 12.12
C ALA A 415 -0.49 28.66 13.63
N PRO A 416 -0.41 29.90 14.15
CA PRO A 416 -0.65 30.23 15.55
C PRO A 416 -2.13 30.01 15.92
N ARG A 417 -2.39 29.47 17.10
CA ARG A 417 -3.75 29.19 17.60
C ARG A 417 -4.01 29.78 19.00
N SER A 418 -3.21 30.76 19.41
CA SER A 418 -3.19 31.31 20.75
C SER A 418 -4.43 32.16 21.10
N GLY A 419 -5.09 32.77 20.10
CA GLY A 419 -6.24 33.64 20.31
C GLY A 419 -7.46 33.31 19.44
N PRO A 420 -8.65 33.89 19.75
CA PRO A 420 -9.86 33.70 18.94
C PRO A 420 -9.70 34.26 17.51
N ARG A 421 -8.99 35.40 17.37
CA ARG A 421 -8.69 36.04 16.07
C ARG A 421 -7.76 35.13 15.21
N ASP A 422 -6.75 34.50 15.82
CA ASP A 422 -5.86 33.58 15.12
C ASP A 422 -6.62 32.36 14.61
N ARG A 423 -7.49 31.79 15.43
CA ARG A 423 -8.34 30.66 15.05
C ARG A 423 -9.31 31.01 13.93
N LEU A 424 -9.88 32.22 13.92
CA LEU A 424 -10.75 32.70 12.85
C LEU A 424 -9.97 32.85 11.55
N LEU A 425 -8.78 33.50 11.60
CA LEU A 425 -7.92 33.68 10.44
C LEU A 425 -7.49 32.33 9.82
N VAL A 426 -7.05 31.38 10.66
CA VAL A 426 -6.69 30.02 10.20
C VAL A 426 -7.87 29.32 9.53
N ARG A 427 -9.07 29.42 10.12
CA ARG A 427 -10.29 28.84 9.53
C ARG A 427 -10.69 29.50 8.22
N ALA A 428 -10.57 30.83 8.15
CA ALA A 428 -10.92 31.58 6.93
C ALA A 428 -9.97 31.20 5.78
N VAL A 429 -8.65 31.35 5.98
CA VAL A 429 -7.66 31.06 4.92
C VAL A 429 -7.69 29.60 4.50
N LEU A 430 -7.53 28.64 5.44
CA LEU A 430 -7.53 27.22 5.09
C LEU A 430 -8.92 26.74 4.63
N GLY A 431 -10.00 27.33 5.12
CA GLY A 431 -11.36 27.04 4.68
C GLY A 431 -11.59 27.47 3.23
N THR A 432 -11.15 28.68 2.88
CA THR A 432 -11.20 29.19 1.48
C THR A 432 -10.37 28.28 0.57
N LEU A 433 -9.15 27.93 0.95
CA LEU A 433 -8.31 27.01 0.18
C LEU A 433 -9.00 25.66 -0.04
N CYS A 434 -9.60 25.09 0.99
CA CYS A 434 -10.34 23.81 0.87
C CYS A 434 -11.54 23.95 -0.07
N LEU A 435 -12.32 25.03 0.00
CA LEU A 435 -13.46 25.26 -0.88
C LEU A 435 -13.03 25.40 -2.35
N LEU A 436 -12.00 26.20 -2.60
CA LEU A 436 -11.44 26.36 -3.94
C LEU A 436 -10.88 25.03 -4.48
N THR A 437 -10.20 24.24 -3.62
CA THR A 437 -9.71 22.91 -3.98
C THR A 437 -10.85 21.96 -4.34
N LEU A 438 -11.99 22.01 -3.66
CA LEU A 438 -13.16 21.20 -4.03
C LEU A 438 -13.70 21.55 -5.42
N VAL A 439 -13.66 22.82 -5.81
CA VAL A 439 -14.02 23.24 -7.18
C VAL A 439 -13.02 22.70 -8.21
N VAL A 440 -11.72 22.71 -7.87
CA VAL A 440 -10.66 22.11 -8.71
C VAL A 440 -10.90 20.60 -8.89
N VAL A 441 -11.17 19.87 -7.80
CA VAL A 441 -11.52 18.44 -7.82
C VAL A 441 -12.74 18.19 -8.71
N ALA A 442 -13.81 18.96 -8.54
CA ALA A 442 -15.01 18.84 -9.37
C ALA A 442 -14.71 19.10 -10.87
N SER A 443 -13.84 20.07 -11.16
CA SER A 443 -13.38 20.36 -12.52
C SER A 443 -12.54 19.21 -13.10
N ALA A 444 -11.66 18.59 -12.30
CA ALA A 444 -10.85 17.42 -12.69
C ALA A 444 -11.72 16.20 -13.00
N VAL A 445 -12.69 15.90 -12.14
CA VAL A 445 -13.64 14.80 -12.34
C VAL A 445 -14.46 15.01 -13.61
N ARG A 446 -14.97 16.24 -13.83
CA ARG A 446 -15.71 16.58 -15.06
C ARG A 446 -14.87 16.41 -16.32
N ARG A 447 -13.59 16.86 -16.31
CA ARG A 447 -12.69 16.68 -17.46
C ARG A 447 -12.46 15.20 -17.76
N MET A 448 -12.26 14.38 -16.72
CA MET A 448 -12.10 12.94 -16.90
C MET A 448 -13.37 12.27 -17.40
N ASP A 449 -14.55 12.72 -16.96
CA ASP A 449 -15.85 12.23 -17.44
C ASP A 449 -16.02 12.48 -18.95
N LEU A 450 -15.71 13.70 -19.41
CA LEU A 450 -15.71 14.05 -20.83
C LEU A 450 -14.70 13.21 -21.63
N TYR A 451 -13.50 13.03 -21.09
CA TYR A 451 -12.48 12.20 -21.71
C TYR A 451 -12.88 10.72 -21.82
N MET A 452 -13.52 10.17 -20.76
CA MET A 452 -14.05 8.82 -20.77
C MET A 452 -15.24 8.69 -21.73
N GLY A 453 -16.04 9.75 -21.87
CA GLY A 453 -17.12 9.84 -22.83
C GLY A 453 -16.62 9.66 -24.26
N GLU A 454 -15.46 10.19 -24.63
CA GLU A 454 -14.91 10.12 -25.99
C GLU A 454 -14.11 8.84 -26.24
N TYR A 455 -13.21 8.49 -25.35
CA TYR A 455 -12.23 7.40 -25.53
C TYR A 455 -12.58 6.10 -24.80
N GLY A 456 -13.76 5.99 -24.21
CA GLY A 456 -14.18 4.80 -23.43
C GLY A 456 -13.52 4.72 -22.05
N LEU A 457 -13.93 3.73 -21.28
CA LEU A 457 -13.49 3.46 -19.92
C LEU A 457 -12.30 2.50 -19.91
N THR A 458 -11.27 2.82 -19.09
CA THR A 458 -10.14 1.92 -18.83
C THR A 458 -9.89 1.80 -17.33
N ARG A 459 -9.14 0.76 -16.90
CA ARG A 459 -8.75 0.56 -15.49
C ARG A 459 -8.07 1.81 -14.91
N LEU A 460 -7.13 2.40 -15.68
CA LEU A 460 -6.43 3.60 -15.25
C LEU A 460 -7.38 4.80 -15.05
N ARG A 461 -8.25 5.09 -16.04
CA ARG A 461 -9.18 6.23 -15.98
C ARG A 461 -10.15 6.09 -14.81
N LEU A 462 -10.71 4.89 -14.61
CA LEU A 462 -11.63 4.60 -13.51
C LEU A 462 -10.95 4.74 -12.15
N SER A 463 -9.70 4.22 -12.01
CA SER A 463 -8.90 4.34 -10.78
C SER A 463 -8.61 5.77 -10.42
N VAL A 464 -8.30 6.58 -11.42
CA VAL A 464 -7.95 7.98 -11.25
C VAL A 464 -9.16 8.81 -10.81
N VAL A 465 -10.34 8.56 -11.38
CA VAL A 465 -11.60 9.19 -10.91
C VAL A 465 -11.89 8.78 -9.46
N ALA A 466 -11.75 7.51 -9.12
CA ALA A 466 -11.96 7.03 -7.77
C ALA A 466 -10.98 7.68 -6.77
N MET A 467 -9.70 7.88 -7.16
CA MET A 467 -8.71 8.58 -6.36
C MET A 467 -9.06 10.06 -6.17
N GLU A 468 -9.46 10.76 -7.23
CA GLU A 468 -9.83 12.18 -7.18
C GLU A 468 -11.06 12.40 -6.27
N LEU A 469 -12.06 11.52 -6.37
CA LEU A 469 -13.21 11.53 -5.46
C LEU A 469 -12.79 11.30 -4.01
N LEU A 470 -11.87 10.37 -3.74
CA LEU A 470 -11.33 10.15 -2.41
C LEU A 470 -10.57 11.38 -1.89
N LEU A 471 -9.76 12.04 -2.71
CA LEU A 471 -9.09 13.29 -2.37
C LEU A 471 -10.11 14.39 -2.03
N GLY A 472 -11.18 14.51 -2.81
CA GLY A 472 -12.30 15.40 -2.52
C GLY A 472 -12.94 15.13 -1.16
N VAL A 473 -13.18 13.86 -0.83
CA VAL A 473 -13.68 13.46 0.50
C VAL A 473 -12.68 13.83 1.60
N VAL A 474 -11.37 13.67 1.38
CA VAL A 474 -10.34 14.08 2.34
C VAL A 474 -10.37 15.59 2.58
N VAL A 475 -10.51 16.40 1.52
CA VAL A 475 -10.66 17.86 1.64
C VAL A 475 -11.91 18.25 2.43
N LEU A 476 -13.05 17.57 2.18
CA LEU A 476 -14.28 17.76 2.95
C LEU A 476 -14.09 17.39 4.43
N LEU A 477 -13.38 16.31 4.73
CA LEU A 477 -13.06 15.91 6.11
C LEU A 477 -12.14 16.93 6.80
N ILE A 478 -11.20 17.53 6.07
CA ILE A 478 -10.33 18.60 6.60
C ILE A 478 -11.17 19.85 6.89
N LEU A 479 -12.07 20.22 6.00
CA LEU A 479 -12.99 21.35 6.19
C LEU A 479 -13.88 21.11 7.43
N ALA A 480 -14.47 19.94 7.55
CA ALA A 480 -15.25 19.52 8.72
C ALA A 480 -14.40 19.54 10.01
N ALA A 481 -13.16 19.09 9.95
CA ALA A 481 -12.24 19.12 11.07
C ALA A 481 -11.88 20.55 11.52
N GLY A 482 -11.88 21.51 10.61
CA GLY A 482 -11.74 22.95 10.92
C GLY A 482 -12.89 23.50 11.78
N VAL A 483 -14.10 22.93 11.65
CA VAL A 483 -15.30 23.32 12.42
C VAL A 483 -15.44 22.49 13.69
N PHE A 484 -15.43 21.15 13.59
CA PHE A 484 -15.73 20.21 14.67
C PHE A 484 -14.49 19.73 15.45
N GLY A 485 -13.28 20.03 14.96
CA GLY A 485 -12.01 19.64 15.56
C GLY A 485 -11.35 18.44 14.89
N ALA A 486 -10.02 18.47 14.86
CA ALA A 486 -9.18 17.52 14.06
C ALA A 486 -8.86 16.18 14.75
N ARG A 487 -9.41 15.90 15.96
CA ARG A 487 -9.05 14.68 16.73
C ARG A 487 -9.40 13.38 16.02
N LEU A 488 -10.47 13.37 15.24
CA LEU A 488 -10.95 12.20 14.53
C LEU A 488 -10.44 12.13 13.09
N LEU A 489 -9.84 13.20 12.57
CA LEU A 489 -9.42 13.31 11.16
C LEU A 489 -8.57 12.15 10.67
N PRO A 490 -7.48 11.71 11.37
CA PRO A 490 -6.67 10.59 10.87
C PRO A 490 -7.46 9.29 10.68
N ARG A 491 -8.40 9.04 11.60
CA ARG A 491 -9.27 7.85 11.54
C ARG A 491 -10.37 7.99 10.49
N ALA A 492 -10.93 9.18 10.35
CA ALA A 492 -11.97 9.46 9.35
C ALA A 492 -11.41 9.32 7.92
N VAL A 493 -10.20 9.85 7.67
CA VAL A 493 -9.51 9.70 6.38
C VAL A 493 -9.24 8.23 6.07
N LEU A 494 -8.75 7.45 7.04
CA LEU A 494 -8.52 6.03 6.80
C LEU A 494 -9.83 5.25 6.62
N ALA A 495 -10.87 5.57 7.38
CA ALA A 495 -12.18 4.96 7.21
C ALA A 495 -12.77 5.27 5.83
N SER A 496 -12.66 6.52 5.36
CA SER A 496 -13.13 6.88 4.01
C SER A 496 -12.33 6.17 2.91
N ALA A 497 -11.00 6.03 3.07
CA ALA A 497 -10.18 5.25 2.14
C ALA A 497 -10.59 3.78 2.11
N ALA A 498 -10.82 3.17 3.28
CA ALA A 498 -11.27 1.79 3.37
C ALA A 498 -12.67 1.58 2.74
N VAL A 499 -13.59 2.51 2.98
CA VAL A 499 -14.93 2.50 2.35
C VAL A 499 -14.83 2.68 0.84
N ALA A 500 -13.95 3.58 0.36
CA ALA A 500 -13.72 3.78 -1.07
C ALA A 500 -13.17 2.52 -1.73
N VAL A 501 -12.18 1.85 -1.14
CA VAL A 501 -11.63 0.58 -1.64
C VAL A 501 -12.69 -0.52 -1.65
N LEU A 502 -13.49 -0.63 -0.58
CA LEU A 502 -14.59 -1.61 -0.50
C LEU A 502 -15.64 -1.35 -1.59
N ALA A 503 -16.12 -0.11 -1.71
CA ALA A 503 -17.11 0.25 -2.72
C ALA A 503 -16.58 0.02 -4.14
N PHE A 504 -15.32 0.38 -4.39
CA PHE A 504 -14.66 0.21 -5.67
C PHE A 504 -14.52 -1.29 -6.04
N GLY A 505 -14.08 -2.14 -5.09
CA GLY A 505 -13.96 -3.57 -5.32
C GLY A 505 -15.32 -4.25 -5.54
N LEU A 506 -16.33 -3.90 -4.74
CA LEU A 506 -17.70 -4.46 -4.90
C LEU A 506 -18.41 -3.97 -6.16
N ALA A 507 -18.02 -2.82 -6.71
CA ALA A 507 -18.52 -2.32 -8.00
C ALA A 507 -18.04 -3.16 -9.20
N SER A 508 -17.08 -4.09 -9.00
CA SER A 508 -16.47 -4.90 -10.07
C SER A 508 -16.02 -4.03 -11.24
N PRO A 509 -14.88 -3.33 -11.13
CA PRO A 509 -14.47 -2.32 -12.10
C PRO A 509 -14.36 -2.84 -13.53
N ASP A 510 -13.86 -4.06 -13.74
CA ASP A 510 -13.73 -4.65 -15.07
C ASP A 510 -15.11 -4.90 -15.73
N LYS A 511 -16.11 -5.26 -14.93
CA LYS A 511 -17.51 -5.35 -15.39
C LYS A 511 -18.08 -3.98 -15.78
N LEU A 512 -17.77 -2.93 -15.00
CA LEU A 512 -18.21 -1.57 -15.33
C LEU A 512 -17.56 -1.09 -16.63
N ILE A 513 -16.27 -1.37 -16.82
CA ILE A 513 -15.51 -1.04 -18.02
C ILE A 513 -16.13 -1.73 -19.24
N ALA A 514 -16.33 -3.05 -19.20
CA ALA A 514 -16.93 -3.80 -20.28
C ALA A 514 -18.33 -3.28 -20.61
N LYS A 515 -19.18 -3.07 -19.61
CA LYS A 515 -20.54 -2.58 -19.79
C LYS A 515 -20.60 -1.18 -20.42
N SER A 516 -19.72 -0.26 -19.97
CA SER A 516 -19.67 1.12 -20.48
C SER A 516 -19.19 1.15 -21.94
N ASN A 517 -18.11 0.42 -22.25
CA ASN A 517 -17.55 0.38 -23.60
C ASN A 517 -18.52 -0.29 -24.60
N LEU A 518 -19.25 -1.33 -24.17
CA LEU A 518 -20.28 -1.93 -25.00
C LEU A 518 -21.48 -0.99 -25.23
N ALA A 519 -21.84 -0.19 -24.25
CA ALA A 519 -22.87 0.84 -24.45
C ALA A 519 -22.43 1.88 -25.49
N ALA A 520 -21.20 2.38 -25.37
CA ALA A 520 -20.62 3.30 -26.32
C ALA A 520 -20.50 2.72 -27.75
N HIS A 521 -20.23 1.42 -27.88
CA HIS A 521 -20.21 0.74 -29.17
C HIS A 521 -21.58 0.70 -29.84
N ARG A 522 -22.65 0.49 -29.07
CA ARG A 522 -24.03 0.56 -29.59
C ARG A 522 -24.40 1.95 -30.11
N ASP A 523 -23.76 2.99 -29.59
CA ASP A 523 -23.91 4.37 -30.04
C ASP A 523 -22.96 4.70 -31.21
N GLY A 524 -22.36 3.68 -31.84
CA GLY A 524 -21.55 3.81 -33.06
C GLY A 524 -20.05 4.06 -32.85
N ARG A 525 -19.53 3.91 -31.63
CA ARG A 525 -18.10 4.06 -31.34
C ARG A 525 -17.32 2.78 -31.63
N THR A 526 -16.04 2.92 -31.96
CA THR A 526 -15.13 1.78 -32.11
C THR A 526 -14.95 1.02 -30.79
N LEU A 527 -14.88 -0.30 -30.85
CA LEU A 527 -14.72 -1.18 -29.69
C LEU A 527 -13.29 -1.72 -29.65
N ASP A 528 -12.51 -1.33 -28.65
CA ASP A 528 -11.15 -1.88 -28.43
C ASP A 528 -11.25 -3.31 -27.86
N LEU A 529 -11.36 -4.30 -28.74
CA LEU A 529 -11.43 -5.71 -28.38
C LEU A 529 -10.13 -6.20 -27.75
N GLY A 530 -8.97 -5.69 -28.20
CA GLY A 530 -7.67 -6.03 -27.62
C GLY A 530 -7.60 -5.71 -26.13
N TYR A 531 -8.06 -4.52 -25.75
CA TYR A 531 -8.16 -4.11 -24.35
C TYR A 531 -9.21 -4.92 -23.56
N LEU A 532 -10.39 -5.16 -24.15
CA LEU A 532 -11.46 -5.88 -23.48
C LEU A 532 -11.14 -7.34 -23.23
N SER A 533 -10.38 -8.00 -24.11
CA SER A 533 -9.92 -9.38 -23.92
C SER A 533 -8.91 -9.55 -22.77
N GLY A 534 -8.27 -8.47 -22.29
CA GLY A 534 -7.39 -8.45 -21.12
C GLY A 534 -8.09 -8.15 -19.79
N LEU A 535 -9.42 -8.08 -19.77
CA LEU A 535 -10.19 -7.90 -18.53
C LEU A 535 -10.31 -9.24 -17.77
N SER A 536 -10.75 -9.16 -16.49
CA SER A 536 -10.98 -10.33 -15.64
C SER A 536 -12.32 -11.02 -15.95
N ALA A 537 -12.57 -12.16 -15.28
CA ALA A 537 -13.85 -12.89 -15.39
C ALA A 537 -15.08 -12.04 -15.02
N ASP A 538 -14.91 -10.91 -14.29
CA ASP A 538 -15.97 -9.94 -14.01
C ASP A 538 -16.63 -9.40 -15.29
N ALA A 539 -15.89 -9.30 -16.39
CA ALA A 539 -16.34 -8.74 -17.65
C ALA A 539 -17.19 -9.73 -18.48
N VAL A 540 -17.03 -11.04 -18.27
CA VAL A 540 -17.67 -12.10 -19.07
C VAL A 540 -19.17 -11.89 -19.24
N PRO A 541 -19.99 -11.61 -18.20
CA PRO A 541 -21.44 -11.43 -18.36
C PRO A 541 -21.84 -10.22 -19.22
N ALA A 542 -20.94 -9.26 -19.40
CA ALA A 542 -21.17 -8.12 -20.27
C ALA A 542 -20.75 -8.45 -21.72
N LEU A 543 -19.57 -9.04 -21.89
CA LEU A 543 -18.99 -9.40 -23.19
C LEU A 543 -19.76 -10.54 -23.88
N ASP A 544 -20.42 -11.43 -23.12
CA ASP A 544 -21.27 -12.48 -23.66
C ASP A 544 -22.47 -11.96 -24.48
N ARG A 545 -22.80 -10.68 -24.36
CA ARG A 545 -23.89 -10.01 -25.10
C ARG A 545 -23.48 -9.51 -26.49
N LEU A 546 -22.22 -9.64 -26.84
CA LEU A 546 -21.74 -9.34 -28.18
C LEU A 546 -22.19 -10.41 -29.17
N ASP A 547 -22.38 -9.99 -30.42
CA ASP A 547 -22.60 -10.89 -31.54
C ASP A 547 -21.31 -11.58 -31.95
N GLU A 548 -21.42 -12.78 -32.57
CA GLU A 548 -20.25 -13.44 -33.15
C GLU A 548 -19.81 -12.71 -34.44
N PRO A 549 -18.52 -12.58 -34.74
CA PRO A 549 -17.37 -13.19 -34.06
C PRO A 549 -16.79 -12.35 -32.90
N LEU A 550 -17.27 -11.12 -32.67
CA LEU A 550 -16.73 -10.19 -31.66
C LEU A 550 -16.75 -10.79 -30.26
N ARG A 551 -17.83 -11.52 -29.91
CA ARG A 551 -17.97 -12.22 -28.63
C ARG A 551 -16.81 -13.18 -28.37
N SER A 552 -16.59 -14.10 -29.32
CA SER A 552 -15.56 -15.13 -29.17
C SER A 552 -14.16 -14.51 -29.13
N CYS A 553 -13.91 -13.47 -29.90
CA CYS A 553 -12.64 -12.74 -29.86
C CYS A 553 -12.41 -11.99 -28.55
N ALA A 554 -13.45 -11.37 -27.96
CA ALA A 554 -13.34 -10.69 -26.68
C ALA A 554 -13.13 -11.65 -25.50
N LEU A 555 -13.71 -12.87 -25.55
CA LEU A 555 -13.67 -13.84 -24.45
C LEU A 555 -12.47 -14.80 -24.52
N ARG A 556 -11.79 -14.91 -25.65
CA ARG A 556 -10.74 -15.90 -25.90
C ARG A 556 -9.59 -15.87 -24.90
N SER A 557 -9.17 -14.68 -24.46
CA SER A 557 -8.04 -14.49 -23.57
C SER A 557 -8.42 -14.42 -22.09
N ILE A 558 -9.73 -14.40 -21.78
CA ILE A 558 -10.18 -14.34 -20.40
C ILE A 558 -10.06 -15.72 -19.78
N ALA A 559 -9.04 -15.89 -18.93
CA ALA A 559 -8.85 -17.13 -18.19
C ALA A 559 -9.88 -17.26 -17.07
N VAL A 560 -10.59 -18.38 -17.06
CA VAL A 560 -11.42 -18.81 -15.93
C VAL A 560 -10.87 -20.14 -15.45
N PRO A 561 -9.92 -20.12 -14.50
CA PRO A 561 -9.28 -21.34 -14.01
C PRO A 561 -10.31 -22.24 -13.32
N ASP A 562 -10.14 -23.55 -13.48
CA ASP A 562 -10.86 -24.55 -12.70
C ASP A 562 -10.22 -24.63 -11.31
N ALA A 563 -10.72 -23.83 -10.40
CA ALA A 563 -10.20 -23.71 -9.03
C ALA A 563 -11.19 -24.28 -8.02
N PRO A 564 -10.71 -24.76 -6.85
CA PRO A 564 -11.59 -25.22 -5.78
C PRO A 564 -12.55 -24.11 -5.31
N TRP A 565 -13.72 -24.49 -4.81
CA TRP A 565 -14.77 -23.56 -4.39
C TRP A 565 -14.30 -22.47 -3.42
N TYR A 566 -13.32 -22.76 -2.56
CA TYR A 566 -12.78 -21.81 -1.59
C TYR A 566 -11.85 -20.76 -2.23
N ALA A 567 -11.32 -21.03 -3.41
CA ALA A 567 -10.44 -20.17 -4.19
C ALA A 567 -11.16 -19.53 -5.40
N THR A 568 -12.44 -19.86 -5.61
CA THR A 568 -13.26 -19.37 -6.72
C THR A 568 -14.10 -18.18 -6.27
N SER A 569 -13.99 -17.04 -6.96
CA SER A 569 -14.85 -15.89 -6.73
C SER A 569 -16.24 -16.09 -7.35
N LEU A 570 -17.23 -15.33 -6.87
CA LEU A 570 -18.59 -15.36 -7.45
C LEU A 570 -18.59 -14.96 -8.93
N SER A 571 -17.69 -14.07 -9.33
CA SER A 571 -17.53 -13.68 -10.74
C SER A 571 -16.96 -14.79 -11.59
N GLN A 572 -15.96 -15.51 -11.11
CA GLN A 572 -15.39 -16.69 -11.80
C GLN A 572 -16.44 -17.80 -11.94
N ALA A 573 -17.17 -18.11 -10.86
CA ALA A 573 -18.23 -19.13 -10.92
C ALA A 573 -19.29 -18.80 -11.97
N ARG A 574 -19.72 -17.52 -12.03
CA ARG A 574 -20.68 -17.06 -13.05
C ARG A 574 -20.10 -17.08 -14.47
N ALA A 575 -18.84 -16.69 -14.63
CA ALA A 575 -18.17 -16.75 -15.91
C ALA A 575 -18.02 -18.19 -16.42
N HIS A 576 -17.68 -19.12 -15.53
CA HIS A 576 -17.60 -20.54 -15.84
C HIS A 576 -18.95 -21.11 -16.33
N GLU A 577 -20.03 -20.76 -15.63
CA GLU A 577 -21.41 -21.15 -16.04
C GLU A 577 -21.75 -20.63 -17.45
N ILE A 578 -21.45 -19.36 -17.75
CA ILE A 578 -21.71 -18.75 -19.06
C ILE A 578 -20.89 -19.42 -20.16
N LEU A 579 -19.57 -19.62 -19.94
CA LEU A 579 -18.68 -20.20 -20.94
C LEU A 579 -18.92 -21.69 -21.17
N THR A 580 -19.39 -22.42 -20.16
CA THR A 580 -19.79 -23.83 -20.30
C THR A 580 -21.10 -23.93 -21.10
N ALA A 581 -22.07 -23.06 -20.82
CA ALA A 581 -23.35 -23.04 -21.55
C ALA A 581 -23.19 -22.59 -23.01
N ARG A 582 -22.24 -21.67 -23.28
CA ARG A 582 -21.98 -21.12 -24.61
C ARG A 582 -20.46 -21.01 -24.84
N PRO A 583 -19.80 -22.08 -25.30
CA PRO A 583 -18.36 -22.10 -25.51
C PRO A 583 -17.86 -21.02 -26.48
N VAL A 584 -16.60 -20.64 -26.31
CA VAL A 584 -15.92 -19.72 -27.23
C VAL A 584 -15.61 -20.45 -28.52
N LEU A 585 -15.97 -19.86 -29.65
CA LEU A 585 -15.72 -20.44 -30.98
C LEU A 585 -14.30 -20.05 -31.45
N ASP A 586 -13.69 -20.93 -32.22
CA ASP A 586 -12.37 -20.66 -32.82
C ASP A 586 -12.52 -19.83 -34.11
N HIS A 587 -12.39 -18.52 -33.96
CA HIS A 587 -12.42 -17.56 -35.05
C HIS A 587 -11.03 -16.98 -35.32
N PRO A 588 -10.68 -16.58 -36.57
CA PRO A 588 -9.47 -15.83 -36.88
C PRO A 588 -9.61 -14.38 -36.37
N CYS A 589 -9.30 -14.19 -35.11
CA CYS A 589 -9.46 -12.87 -34.46
C CYS A 589 -8.38 -11.85 -34.82
N ARG A 590 -7.30 -12.26 -35.50
CA ARG A 590 -6.14 -11.40 -35.77
C ARG A 590 -6.53 -10.16 -36.60
N ASP A 591 -7.33 -10.35 -37.62
CA ASP A 591 -7.74 -9.27 -38.52
C ASP A 591 -8.69 -8.29 -37.82
N ILE A 592 -9.57 -8.82 -36.95
CA ILE A 592 -10.53 -8.03 -36.17
C ILE A 592 -9.81 -7.20 -35.10
N LEU A 593 -8.77 -7.75 -34.43
CA LEU A 593 -7.99 -7.08 -33.40
C LEU A 593 -7.03 -6.03 -33.97
N THR A 594 -6.61 -6.14 -35.25
CA THR A 594 -5.70 -5.19 -35.89
C THR A 594 -6.43 -4.05 -36.59
N ASP A 595 -7.62 -4.27 -37.14
CA ASP A 595 -8.44 -3.21 -37.77
C ASP A 595 -8.93 -2.17 -36.77
N ASP A 596 -9.14 -2.54 -35.50
CA ASP A 596 -9.51 -1.60 -34.42
C ASP A 596 -8.36 -0.71 -33.95
N ILE A 597 -7.08 -1.14 -34.15
CA ILE A 597 -5.89 -0.35 -33.73
C ILE A 597 -5.51 0.69 -34.80
N TYR A 598 -5.74 0.38 -36.07
CA TYR A 598 -5.51 1.27 -37.21
C TYR A 598 -6.74 1.26 -38.11
N PRO A 599 -7.75 2.13 -37.86
CA PRO A 599 -8.82 2.31 -38.85
C PRO A 599 -8.13 2.74 -40.14
N SER A 600 -8.14 1.82 -41.13
CA SER A 600 -7.65 2.12 -42.47
C SER A 600 -8.32 3.40 -42.94
N VAL A 601 -7.53 4.46 -43.15
CA VAL A 601 -7.96 5.69 -43.79
C VAL A 601 -8.47 5.29 -45.16
N ARG A 602 -9.79 5.16 -45.31
CA ARG A 602 -10.48 5.11 -46.60
C ARG A 602 -11.08 6.47 -46.93
#